data_432ba4211f1594d944a21c66dc17f163
#
_entry.id   432ba4211f1594d944a21c66dc17f163
#
_cell.length_a   1.000
_cell.length_b   1.000
_cell.length_c   1.000
_cell.angle_alpha   90.00
_cell.angle_beta   90.00
_cell.angle_gamma   90.00
#
_symmetry.space_group_name_H-M   'P 1'
#
loop_
_entity.id
_entity.type
_entity.pdbx_description
1 polymer ?
#
loop_
_entity_poly.entity_id
_entity_poly.type
_entity_poly.pdbx_seq_one_letter_code
_entity_poly.pdbx_strand_id
1 'polypeptide(L)'
;MAEGACAALPAATAVVAALGLLGACADQSKLRESELTQLLGWLPGNYDNTAQADSDAQRRVQPPRDRIALIILKVHTPRLGHHVFYVQEMAAEDPRRVMSEKMFSFRVDEKRGIVETVYTFAEPLRWRDGQEHPELFTGVVADDVRSVPGCELSWKKVGEQFTATQDPKLCRDVRAASAESAAELTDDSLVLAGYRFRKTR
;
A
#
# COMPACT_ATOMS: atom_id res chain seq x y z
N MET A 1 -1.13 -2.50 -25.70
CA MET A 1 -2.16 -3.48 -25.30
C MET A 1 -1.68 -4.83 -25.82
N ALA A 2 -1.09 -5.67 -24.97
CA ALA A 2 -0.69 -7.04 -25.29
C ALA A 2 -1.29 -7.91 -24.22
N GLU A 3 -2.41 -8.58 -24.60
CA GLU A 3 -3.06 -9.61 -23.81
C GLU A 3 -2.20 -10.87 -23.86
N GLY A 4 -1.60 -11.23 -22.74
CA GLY A 4 -0.95 -12.52 -22.52
C GLY A 4 -1.96 -13.53 -22.01
N ALA A 5 -2.84 -14.00 -22.86
CA ALA A 5 -3.69 -15.15 -22.57
C ALA A 5 -2.88 -16.44 -22.74
N CYS A 6 -2.79 -17.26 -21.70
CA CYS A 6 -2.37 -18.65 -21.80
C CYS A 6 -3.48 -19.44 -22.50
N ALA A 7 -3.50 -19.44 -23.83
CA ALA A 7 -4.42 -20.24 -24.63
C ALA A 7 -3.80 -21.59 -24.93
N ALA A 8 -4.54 -22.67 -24.67
CA ALA A 8 -4.17 -24.04 -25.02
C ALA A 8 -4.25 -24.23 -26.55
N LEU A 9 -3.17 -24.73 -27.17
CA LEU A 9 -3.07 -25.12 -28.57
C LEU A 9 -3.37 -26.63 -28.72
N PRO A 10 -3.99 -27.04 -29.83
CA PRO A 10 -4.40 -28.45 -30.01
C PRO A 10 -3.22 -29.40 -30.25
N ALA A 11 -3.38 -30.62 -29.73
CA ALA A 11 -2.40 -31.70 -29.77
C ALA A 11 -2.06 -32.14 -31.18
N ALA A 12 -0.78 -32.04 -31.56
CA ALA A 12 -0.06 -32.99 -32.42
C ALA A 12 1.34 -32.52 -32.88
N THR A 13 2.02 -31.52 -32.21
CA THR A 13 3.47 -31.28 -32.45
C THR A 13 4.12 -30.44 -31.34
N ALA A 14 3.56 -30.38 -30.13
CA ALA A 14 3.80 -29.31 -29.17
C ALA A 14 4.52 -29.75 -27.86
N VAL A 15 5.20 -30.88 -27.80
CA VAL A 15 5.82 -31.36 -26.53
C VAL A 15 7.05 -30.52 -26.13
N VAL A 16 7.76 -29.92 -27.08
CA VAL A 16 8.97 -29.11 -26.76
C VAL A 16 8.63 -27.66 -26.44
N ALA A 17 7.54 -27.09 -26.98
CA ALA A 17 7.13 -25.70 -26.71
C ALA A 17 6.40 -25.54 -25.37
N ALA A 18 5.75 -26.58 -24.85
CA ALA A 18 5.00 -26.55 -23.60
C ALA A 18 5.90 -26.41 -22.34
N LEU A 19 7.10 -26.95 -22.37
CA LEU A 19 8.05 -26.87 -21.27
C LEU A 19 8.63 -25.46 -21.05
N GLY A 20 8.77 -24.67 -22.11
CA GLY A 20 9.27 -23.29 -22.02
C GLY A 20 8.26 -22.29 -21.43
N LEU A 21 6.96 -22.50 -21.65
CA LEU A 21 5.91 -21.61 -21.15
C LEU A 21 5.63 -21.80 -19.66
N LEU A 22 5.78 -23.00 -19.12
CA LEU A 22 5.61 -23.28 -17.69
C LEU A 22 6.75 -22.67 -16.86
N GLY A 23 7.97 -22.63 -17.38
CA GLY A 23 9.12 -22.00 -16.73
C GLY A 23 8.94 -20.49 -16.57
N ALA A 24 8.47 -19.79 -17.60
CA ALA A 24 8.31 -18.34 -17.59
C ALA A 24 7.24 -17.86 -16.60
N CYS A 25 6.14 -18.61 -16.45
CA CYS A 25 5.10 -18.26 -15.46
C CYS A 25 5.59 -18.47 -14.01
N ALA A 26 6.35 -19.51 -13.74
CA ALA A 26 6.90 -19.80 -12.42
C ALA A 26 7.95 -18.75 -11.99
N ASP A 27 8.78 -18.29 -12.92
CA ASP A 27 9.79 -17.25 -12.66
C ASP A 27 9.15 -15.89 -12.37
N GLN A 28 8.08 -15.53 -13.07
CA GLN A 28 7.36 -14.30 -12.84
C GLN A 28 6.64 -14.28 -11.48
N SER A 29 6.08 -15.42 -11.05
CA SER A 29 5.47 -15.54 -9.72
C SER A 29 6.51 -15.33 -8.61
N LYS A 30 7.67 -16.00 -8.71
CA LYS A 30 8.77 -15.85 -7.74
C LYS A 30 9.30 -14.42 -7.68
N LEU A 31 9.40 -13.74 -8.83
CA LEU A 31 9.82 -12.35 -8.87
C LEU A 31 8.84 -11.45 -8.11
N ARG A 32 7.52 -11.61 -8.33
CA ARG A 32 6.49 -10.84 -7.62
C ARG A 32 6.49 -11.07 -6.11
N GLU A 33 6.71 -12.30 -5.66
CA GLU A 33 6.84 -12.63 -4.24
C GLU A 33 8.10 -12.00 -3.62
N SER A 34 9.21 -11.98 -4.36
CA SER A 34 10.44 -11.31 -3.94
C SER A 34 10.24 -9.78 -3.84
N GLU A 35 9.60 -9.17 -4.82
CA GLU A 35 9.25 -7.74 -4.81
C GLU A 35 8.29 -7.41 -3.68
N LEU A 36 7.27 -8.24 -3.44
CA LEU A 36 6.37 -8.08 -2.30
C LEU A 36 7.16 -8.13 -0.99
N THR A 37 8.03 -9.11 -0.81
CA THR A 37 8.86 -9.23 0.40
C THR A 37 9.69 -7.98 0.63
N GLN A 38 10.29 -7.42 -0.41
CA GLN A 38 11.07 -6.19 -0.33
C GLN A 38 10.21 -4.99 0.03
N LEU A 39 9.05 -4.80 -0.62
CA LEU A 39 8.10 -3.73 -0.33
C LEU A 39 7.65 -3.78 1.13
N LEU A 40 7.26 -4.97 1.61
CA LEU A 40 6.83 -5.19 3.00
C LEU A 40 7.96 -4.97 4.02
N GLY A 41 9.21 -5.13 3.63
CA GLY A 41 10.38 -4.81 4.45
C GLY A 41 10.67 -3.30 4.52
N TRP A 42 10.36 -2.56 3.47
CA TRP A 42 10.59 -1.12 3.41
C TRP A 42 9.46 -0.30 4.06
N LEU A 43 8.23 -0.80 4.03
CA LEU A 43 7.04 -0.04 4.44
C LEU A 43 6.98 0.29 5.94
N PRO A 44 7.26 -0.61 6.90
CA PRO A 44 7.09 -0.29 8.32
C PRO A 44 8.11 0.75 8.80
N GLY A 45 7.68 1.60 9.73
CA GLY A 45 8.53 2.60 10.36
C GLY A 45 7.75 3.82 10.84
N ASN A 46 8.50 4.74 11.42
CA ASN A 46 8.03 6.07 11.77
C ASN A 46 8.49 7.04 10.68
N TYR A 47 7.64 8.00 10.35
CA TYR A 47 7.86 8.95 9.28
C TYR A 47 7.37 10.33 9.68
N ASP A 48 7.93 11.38 9.10
CA ASP A 48 7.37 12.73 9.13
C ASP A 48 7.54 13.46 7.78
N ASN A 49 6.75 14.51 7.57
CA ASN A 49 6.82 15.37 6.41
C ASN A 49 7.44 16.74 6.71
N THR A 50 8.16 16.89 7.81
CA THR A 50 8.70 18.18 8.28
C THR A 50 9.52 18.88 7.21
N ALA A 51 10.41 18.16 6.51
CA ALA A 51 11.23 18.73 5.44
C ALA A 51 10.40 19.31 4.29
N GLN A 52 9.28 18.65 3.93
CA GLN A 52 8.37 19.18 2.92
C GLN A 52 7.63 20.42 3.43
N ALA A 53 7.09 20.38 4.65
CA ALA A 53 6.33 21.48 5.24
C ALA A 53 7.21 22.73 5.38
N ASP A 54 8.47 22.58 5.80
CA ASP A 54 9.44 23.67 5.91
C ASP A 54 9.78 24.26 4.54
N SER A 55 10.02 23.43 3.54
CA SER A 55 10.26 23.87 2.16
C SER A 55 9.05 24.63 1.60
N ASP A 56 7.83 24.15 1.85
CA ASP A 56 6.61 24.80 1.39
C ASP A 56 6.41 26.16 2.11
N ALA A 57 6.70 26.25 3.41
CA ALA A 57 6.64 27.49 4.17
C ALA A 57 7.64 28.53 3.63
N GLN A 58 8.89 28.14 3.34
CA GLN A 58 9.89 29.01 2.74
C GLN A 58 9.44 29.55 1.38
N ARG A 59 8.77 28.71 0.57
CA ARG A 59 8.21 29.08 -0.74
C ARG A 59 6.87 29.79 -0.66
N ARG A 60 6.31 29.97 0.55
CA ARG A 60 5.00 30.58 0.82
C ARG A 60 3.85 29.89 0.06
N VAL A 61 3.90 28.56 -0.01
CA VAL A 61 2.83 27.75 -0.62
C VAL A 61 1.54 27.94 0.18
N GLN A 62 0.41 28.10 -0.52
CA GLN A 62 -0.91 28.26 0.06
C GLN A 62 -1.88 27.18 -0.47
N PRO A 63 -2.70 26.58 0.37
CA PRO A 63 -2.71 26.69 1.85
C PRO A 63 -1.43 26.09 2.46
N PRO A 64 -1.05 26.48 3.69
CA PRO A 64 0.07 25.89 4.40
C PRO A 64 -0.12 24.37 4.56
N ARG A 65 0.96 23.61 4.40
CA ARG A 65 0.92 22.17 4.58
C ARG A 65 0.96 21.79 6.05
N ASP A 66 0.06 20.91 6.46
CA ASP A 66 0.09 20.34 7.80
C ASP A 66 1.38 19.54 8.03
N ARG A 67 1.91 19.63 9.25
CA ARG A 67 3.01 18.77 9.71
C ARG A 67 2.43 17.50 10.29
N ILE A 68 2.74 16.38 9.66
CA ILE A 68 2.18 15.07 9.97
C ILE A 68 3.31 14.14 10.36
N ALA A 69 3.12 13.41 11.46
CA ALA A 69 3.85 12.20 11.79
C ALA A 69 3.02 10.99 11.39
N LEU A 70 3.68 9.97 10.82
CA LEU A 70 3.05 8.76 10.33
C LEU A 70 3.74 7.55 10.96
N ILE A 71 2.96 6.63 11.51
CA ILE A 71 3.44 5.34 12.02
C ILE A 71 2.84 4.23 11.15
N ILE A 72 3.69 3.33 10.68
CA ILE A 72 3.28 2.13 9.95
C ILE A 72 3.83 0.91 10.67
N LEU A 73 2.94 0.08 11.20
CA LEU A 73 3.25 -1.13 11.96
C LEU A 73 2.70 -2.37 11.26
N LYS A 74 3.52 -3.41 11.14
CA LYS A 74 3.01 -4.72 10.74
C LYS A 74 2.20 -5.32 11.88
N VAL A 75 0.97 -5.75 11.57
CA VAL A 75 0.02 -6.30 12.55
C VAL A 75 -0.50 -7.66 12.12
N HIS A 76 -0.94 -8.46 13.09
CA HIS A 76 -1.53 -9.77 12.82
C HIS A 76 -3.06 -9.65 12.80
N THR A 77 -3.65 -9.79 11.61
CA THR A 77 -5.10 -9.70 11.37
C THR A 77 -5.55 -10.85 10.45
N PRO A 78 -5.67 -12.07 10.97
CA PRO A 78 -5.84 -13.27 10.13
C PRO A 78 -7.10 -13.23 9.25
N ARG A 79 -8.09 -12.41 9.61
CA ARG A 79 -9.35 -12.26 8.85
C ARG A 79 -9.28 -11.24 7.72
N LEU A 80 -8.25 -10.37 7.70
CA LEU A 80 -8.05 -9.38 6.63
C LEU A 80 -6.95 -9.77 5.65
N GLY A 81 -6.03 -10.65 6.05
CA GLY A 81 -4.95 -11.12 5.20
C GLY A 81 -3.67 -11.48 5.94
N HIS A 82 -2.65 -11.89 5.17
CA HIS A 82 -1.35 -12.29 5.72
C HIS A 82 -0.38 -11.12 5.89
N HIS A 83 -0.52 -10.08 5.09
CA HIS A 83 0.38 -8.92 5.05
C HIS A 83 -0.41 -7.66 5.32
N VAL A 84 -0.67 -7.40 6.60
CA VAL A 84 -1.46 -6.25 7.03
C VAL A 84 -0.63 -5.31 7.89
N PHE A 85 -0.82 -4.02 7.67
CA PHE A 85 -0.18 -2.94 8.41
C PHE A 85 -1.24 -2.01 8.98
N TYR A 86 -1.07 -1.62 10.23
CA TYR A 86 -1.77 -0.49 10.81
C TYR A 86 -1.03 0.79 10.48
N VAL A 87 -1.77 1.82 10.11
CA VAL A 87 -1.25 3.12 9.71
C VAL A 87 -1.95 4.19 10.52
N GLN A 88 -1.19 5.01 11.24
CA GLN A 88 -1.71 6.11 12.04
C GLN A 88 -1.03 7.41 11.64
N GLU A 89 -1.83 8.40 11.28
CA GLU A 89 -1.42 9.77 11.00
C GLU A 89 -1.72 10.64 12.22
N MET A 90 -0.75 11.41 12.67
CA MET A 90 -0.85 12.30 13.83
C MET A 90 -0.33 13.68 13.48
N ALA A 91 -0.79 14.70 14.18
CA ALA A 91 -0.14 16.01 14.13
C ALA A 91 1.29 15.88 14.68
N ALA A 92 2.29 16.36 13.94
CA ALA A 92 3.68 16.19 14.34
C ALA A 92 4.02 16.94 15.65
N GLU A 93 3.32 18.05 15.93
CA GLU A 93 3.47 18.83 17.14
C GLU A 93 2.72 18.26 18.37
N ASP A 94 1.74 17.38 18.14
CA ASP A 94 0.97 16.71 19.22
C ASP A 94 0.62 15.28 18.81
N PRO A 95 1.44 14.29 19.18
CA PRO A 95 1.19 12.88 18.83
C PRO A 95 -0.13 12.32 19.37
N ARG A 96 -0.75 12.97 20.36
CA ARG A 96 -2.08 12.56 20.86
C ARG A 96 -3.22 13.01 19.94
N ARG A 97 -2.95 13.93 19.02
CA ARG A 97 -3.90 14.37 18.01
C ARG A 97 -3.83 13.44 16.80
N VAL A 98 -4.52 12.31 16.88
CA VAL A 98 -4.68 11.38 15.79
C VAL A 98 -5.59 11.99 14.73
N MET A 99 -5.12 12.03 13.49
CA MET A 99 -5.81 12.61 12.34
C MET A 99 -6.50 11.55 11.49
N SER A 100 -5.87 10.39 11.34
CA SER A 100 -6.37 9.29 10.51
C SER A 100 -5.81 7.97 10.99
N GLU A 101 -6.61 6.92 10.84
CA GLU A 101 -6.25 5.53 11.13
C GLU A 101 -6.75 4.64 10.01
N LYS A 102 -5.85 3.80 9.50
CA LYS A 102 -6.13 2.92 8.35
C LYS A 102 -5.44 1.58 8.54
N MET A 103 -5.83 0.64 7.70
CA MET A 103 -5.08 -0.61 7.51
C MET A 103 -4.76 -0.78 6.03
N PHE A 104 -3.54 -1.18 5.75
CA PHE A 104 -3.09 -1.58 4.42
C PHE A 104 -2.93 -3.08 4.38
N SER A 105 -3.59 -3.75 3.44
CA SER A 105 -3.46 -5.19 3.22
C SER A 105 -2.87 -5.46 1.85
N PHE A 106 -1.78 -6.22 1.80
CA PHE A 106 -1.07 -6.53 0.56
C PHE A 106 -1.25 -7.99 0.17
N ARG A 107 -1.36 -8.23 -1.13
CA ARG A 107 -1.38 -9.56 -1.74
C ARG A 107 -0.79 -9.52 -3.15
N VAL A 108 -0.34 -10.66 -3.64
CA VAL A 108 -0.03 -10.84 -5.06
C VAL A 108 -1.32 -11.22 -5.80
N ASP A 109 -1.54 -10.54 -6.90
CA ASP A 109 -2.62 -10.81 -7.86
C ASP A 109 -1.99 -11.23 -9.19
N GLU A 110 -2.50 -12.27 -9.83
CA GLU A 110 -1.93 -12.81 -11.08
C GLU A 110 -1.90 -11.79 -12.22
N LYS A 111 -2.90 -10.92 -12.29
CA LYS A 111 -3.06 -9.94 -13.38
C LYS A 111 -2.49 -8.56 -13.03
N ARG A 112 -2.68 -8.14 -11.78
CA ARG A 112 -2.37 -6.77 -11.32
C ARG A 112 -1.00 -6.65 -10.61
N GLY A 113 -0.34 -7.77 -10.31
CA GLY A 113 0.92 -7.77 -9.55
C GLY A 113 0.69 -7.62 -8.05
N ILE A 114 1.44 -6.76 -7.37
CA ILE A 114 1.25 -6.48 -5.95
C ILE A 114 0.07 -5.53 -5.80
N VAL A 115 -0.94 -5.94 -5.05
CA VAL A 115 -2.17 -5.16 -4.82
C VAL A 115 -2.28 -4.80 -3.35
N GLU A 116 -2.51 -3.53 -3.08
CA GLU A 116 -2.84 -2.99 -1.77
C GLU A 116 -4.33 -2.66 -1.69
N THR A 117 -4.98 -3.14 -0.64
CA THR A 117 -6.32 -2.71 -0.25
C THR A 117 -6.21 -1.79 0.97
N VAL A 118 -6.73 -0.58 0.85
CA VAL A 118 -6.82 0.38 1.94
C VAL A 118 -8.14 0.19 2.67
N TYR A 119 -8.07 0.00 4.00
CA TYR A 119 -9.23 -0.07 4.87
C TYR A 119 -9.27 1.12 5.82
N THR A 120 -10.45 1.69 6.01
CA THR A 120 -10.75 2.64 7.08
C THR A 120 -11.51 1.94 8.19
N PHE A 121 -11.32 2.33 9.45
CA PHE A 121 -12.07 1.77 10.57
C PHE A 121 -13.49 2.32 10.61
N ALA A 122 -14.47 1.47 10.93
CA ALA A 122 -15.85 1.88 11.15
C ALA A 122 -15.98 2.71 12.44
N GLU A 123 -15.19 2.35 13.46
CA GLU A 123 -15.10 3.03 14.76
C GLU A 123 -13.64 3.38 15.08
N PRO A 124 -13.09 4.48 14.51
CA PRO A 124 -11.66 4.79 14.67
C PRO A 124 -11.20 4.89 16.12
N LEU A 125 -11.99 5.52 17.00
CA LEU A 125 -11.62 5.72 18.40
C LEU A 125 -11.32 4.43 19.17
N ARG A 126 -11.88 3.31 18.74
CA ARG A 126 -11.61 1.99 19.33
C ARG A 126 -10.16 1.51 19.10
N TRP A 127 -9.53 1.99 18.05
CA TRP A 127 -8.23 1.52 17.58
C TRP A 127 -7.12 2.56 17.78
N ARG A 128 -7.45 3.68 18.42
CA ARG A 128 -6.58 4.84 18.58
C ARG A 128 -5.22 4.51 19.22
N ASP A 129 -5.22 3.61 20.20
CA ASP A 129 -4.01 3.22 20.93
C ASP A 129 -3.35 1.96 20.32
N GLY A 130 -3.72 1.61 19.08
CA GLY A 130 -3.24 0.42 18.38
C GLY A 130 -1.74 0.40 18.14
N GLN A 131 -1.08 1.55 18.08
CA GLN A 131 0.37 1.63 18.00
C GLN A 131 1.07 1.11 19.27
N GLU A 132 0.44 1.25 20.44
CA GLU A 132 0.96 0.78 21.73
C GLU A 132 0.49 -0.64 22.03
N HIS A 133 -0.63 -1.05 21.42
CA HIS A 133 -1.32 -2.33 21.66
C HIS A 133 -1.60 -3.09 20.34
N PRO A 134 -0.54 -3.47 19.58
CA PRO A 134 -0.72 -4.14 18.28
C PRO A 134 -1.43 -5.50 18.36
N GLU A 135 -1.46 -6.13 19.52
CA GLU A 135 -2.20 -7.38 19.79
C GLU A 135 -3.72 -7.23 19.61
N LEU A 136 -4.27 -6.02 19.77
CA LEU A 136 -5.70 -5.73 19.57
C LEU A 136 -6.16 -6.09 18.16
N PHE A 137 -5.28 -5.93 17.16
CA PHE A 137 -5.63 -6.16 15.77
C PHE A 137 -5.90 -7.63 15.44
N THR A 138 -5.50 -8.59 16.28
CA THR A 138 -5.85 -10.00 16.10
C THR A 138 -7.37 -10.23 16.13
N GLY A 139 -8.10 -9.38 16.83
CA GLY A 139 -9.55 -9.42 16.94
C GLY A 139 -10.32 -8.72 15.82
N VAL A 140 -9.64 -8.01 14.90
CA VAL A 140 -10.30 -7.26 13.82
C VAL A 140 -11.07 -8.20 12.90
N VAL A 141 -12.33 -7.86 12.63
CA VAL A 141 -13.23 -8.56 11.72
C VAL A 141 -13.63 -7.66 10.54
N ALA A 142 -14.24 -8.26 9.52
CA ALA A 142 -14.65 -7.52 8.31
C ALA A 142 -15.59 -6.34 8.63
N ASP A 143 -16.44 -6.46 9.65
CA ASP A 143 -17.38 -5.41 10.03
C ASP A 143 -16.72 -4.22 10.74
N ASP A 144 -15.51 -4.39 11.29
CA ASP A 144 -14.74 -3.31 11.93
C ASP A 144 -14.11 -2.36 10.90
N VAL A 145 -14.01 -2.76 9.63
CA VAL A 145 -13.30 -2.03 8.60
C VAL A 145 -14.13 -1.89 7.31
N ARG A 146 -13.79 -0.90 6.52
CA ARG A 146 -14.42 -0.64 5.21
C ARG A 146 -13.35 -0.37 4.18
N SER A 147 -13.51 -0.92 2.99
CA SER A 147 -12.72 -0.58 1.80
C SER A 147 -13.64 -0.13 0.68
N VAL A 148 -13.09 0.58 -0.30
CA VAL A 148 -13.84 0.98 -1.49
C VAL A 148 -13.46 0.02 -2.62
N PRO A 149 -14.40 -0.85 -3.06
CA PRO A 149 -14.14 -1.81 -4.11
C PRO A 149 -13.68 -1.12 -5.41
N GLY A 150 -12.64 -1.68 -6.03
CA GLY A 150 -12.06 -1.15 -7.26
C GLY A 150 -11.05 -0.01 -7.06
N CYS A 151 -10.89 0.50 -5.83
CA CYS A 151 -9.94 1.57 -5.51
C CYS A 151 -8.62 1.05 -4.90
N GLU A 152 -8.33 -0.24 -5.08
CA GLU A 152 -7.05 -0.81 -4.68
C GLU A 152 -5.90 -0.22 -5.50
N LEU A 153 -4.74 -0.06 -4.86
CA LEU A 153 -3.51 0.33 -5.53
C LEU A 153 -2.77 -0.90 -6.09
N SER A 154 -2.22 -0.73 -7.27
CA SER A 154 -1.32 -1.70 -7.90
C SER A 154 0.11 -1.20 -7.83
N TRP A 155 0.95 -1.93 -7.12
CA TRP A 155 2.35 -1.59 -6.89
C TRP A 155 3.26 -2.25 -7.92
N LYS A 156 4.28 -1.52 -8.38
CA LYS A 156 5.31 -2.01 -9.30
C LYS A 156 6.66 -1.50 -8.85
N LYS A 157 7.68 -2.35 -8.95
CA LYS A 157 9.07 -1.92 -8.77
C LYS A 157 9.56 -1.23 -10.04
N VAL A 158 10.11 -0.03 -9.89
CA VAL A 158 10.70 0.78 -10.98
C VAL A 158 12.06 1.29 -10.52
N GLY A 159 13.12 0.67 -11.00
CA GLY A 159 14.47 0.94 -10.50
C GLY A 159 14.60 0.62 -9.01
N GLU A 160 15.01 1.61 -8.23
CA GLU A 160 15.23 1.50 -6.79
C GLU A 160 14.03 1.99 -5.94
N GLN A 161 12.84 2.05 -6.52
CA GLN A 161 11.62 2.45 -5.82
C GLN A 161 10.43 1.59 -6.22
N PHE A 162 9.41 1.59 -5.39
CA PHE A 162 8.09 1.09 -5.71
C PHE A 162 7.17 2.26 -6.03
N THR A 163 6.34 2.11 -7.05
CA THR A 163 5.28 3.06 -7.40
C THR A 163 3.94 2.35 -7.40
N ALA A 164 2.93 3.01 -6.86
CA ALA A 164 1.57 2.51 -6.86
C ALA A 164 0.63 3.45 -7.59
N THR A 165 -0.37 2.88 -8.25
CA THR A 165 -1.43 3.64 -8.91
C THR A 165 -2.77 2.92 -8.77
N GLN A 166 -3.85 3.69 -8.67
CA GLN A 166 -5.21 3.20 -8.83
C GLN A 166 -5.57 3.10 -10.30
N ASP A 167 -6.41 2.14 -10.66
CA ASP A 167 -7.03 2.11 -11.98
C ASP A 167 -8.27 3.04 -11.99
N PRO A 168 -8.24 4.17 -12.73
CA PRO A 168 -9.34 5.12 -12.73
C PRO A 168 -10.63 4.59 -13.38
N LYS A 169 -10.54 3.45 -14.09
CA LYS A 169 -11.73 2.79 -14.66
C LYS A 169 -12.45 1.93 -13.63
N LEU A 170 -11.72 1.43 -12.65
CA LEU A 170 -12.25 0.57 -11.57
C LEU A 170 -12.66 1.41 -10.36
N CYS A 171 -11.85 2.39 -9.96
CA CYS A 171 -12.13 3.29 -8.85
C CYS A 171 -13.10 4.37 -9.29
N ARG A 172 -14.38 4.18 -8.98
CA ARG A 172 -15.47 5.12 -9.32
C ARG A 172 -15.81 6.11 -8.21
N ASP A 173 -15.30 5.89 -7.00
CA ASP A 173 -15.47 6.82 -5.90
C ASP A 173 -14.48 7.99 -6.04
N VAL A 174 -15.00 9.17 -6.35
CA VAL A 174 -14.19 10.38 -6.59
C VAL A 174 -13.39 10.78 -5.34
N ARG A 175 -13.91 10.51 -4.14
CA ARG A 175 -13.20 10.84 -2.89
C ARG A 175 -12.05 9.88 -2.63
N ALA A 176 -12.27 8.57 -2.83
CA ALA A 176 -11.23 7.57 -2.72
C ALA A 176 -10.18 7.72 -3.84
N ALA A 177 -10.61 8.06 -5.06
CA ALA A 177 -9.71 8.31 -6.19
C ALA A 177 -8.79 9.53 -6.00
N SER A 178 -9.24 10.54 -5.25
CA SER A 178 -8.46 11.77 -5.02
C SER A 178 -7.51 11.68 -3.82
N ALA A 179 -7.84 10.87 -2.82
CA ALA A 179 -7.09 10.83 -1.56
C ALA A 179 -5.79 10.00 -1.64
N GLU A 180 -5.80 8.88 -2.34
CA GLU A 180 -4.67 7.92 -2.40
C GLU A 180 -4.48 7.33 -3.79
N SER A 181 -4.60 8.16 -4.84
CA SER A 181 -4.54 7.68 -6.23
C SER A 181 -3.15 7.21 -6.67
N ALA A 182 -2.10 7.61 -5.96
CA ALA A 182 -0.72 7.23 -6.23
C ALA A 182 0.11 7.24 -4.94
N ALA A 183 1.10 6.34 -4.89
CA ALA A 183 2.10 6.32 -3.83
C ALA A 183 3.47 5.96 -4.40
N GLU A 184 4.55 6.38 -3.72
CA GLU A 184 5.92 6.00 -4.03
C GLU A 184 6.61 5.59 -2.73
N LEU A 185 7.40 4.50 -2.76
CA LEU A 185 8.12 3.99 -1.60
C LEU A 185 9.57 3.67 -1.98
N THR A 186 10.49 4.17 -1.16
CA THR A 186 11.88 3.74 -1.10
C THR A 186 12.18 3.15 0.27
N ASP A 187 13.41 2.75 0.54
CA ASP A 187 13.81 2.26 1.85
C ASP A 187 13.77 3.32 2.96
N ASP A 188 13.86 4.62 2.58
CA ASP A 188 13.94 5.77 3.51
C ASP A 188 12.80 6.78 3.36
N SER A 189 11.92 6.64 2.38
CA SER A 189 10.87 7.63 2.10
C SER A 189 9.57 7.03 1.57
N LEU A 190 8.47 7.72 1.84
CA LEU A 190 7.13 7.40 1.36
C LEU A 190 6.46 8.67 0.82
N VAL A 191 5.93 8.61 -0.38
CA VAL A 191 4.99 9.61 -0.91
C VAL A 191 3.59 9.01 -0.85
N LEU A 192 2.67 9.69 -0.19
CA LEU A 192 1.29 9.27 -0.04
C LEU A 192 0.37 10.48 -0.05
N ALA A 193 -0.68 10.47 -0.85
CA ALA A 193 -1.65 11.57 -0.94
C ALA A 193 -1.02 12.96 -1.18
N GLY A 194 0.11 13.02 -1.90
CA GLY A 194 0.85 14.27 -2.17
C GLY A 194 1.76 14.75 -1.02
N TYR A 195 1.78 14.05 0.10
CA TYR A 195 2.74 14.27 1.18
C TYR A 195 4.01 13.45 0.95
N ARG A 196 5.16 14.05 1.24
CA ARG A 196 6.46 13.39 1.18
C ARG A 196 6.97 13.17 2.59
N PHE A 197 6.96 11.93 3.00
CA PHE A 197 7.43 11.51 4.31
C PHE A 197 8.85 10.99 4.23
N ARG A 198 9.65 11.27 5.26
CA ARG A 198 10.94 10.63 5.48
C ARG A 198 10.89 9.74 6.70
N LYS A 199 11.57 8.60 6.64
CA LYS A 199 11.73 7.75 7.83
C LYS A 199 12.53 8.50 8.89
N THR A 200 11.98 8.49 10.10
CA THR A 200 12.68 8.94 11.30
C THR A 200 13.40 7.75 11.94
N ARG A 201 14.58 8.02 12.46
CA ARG A 201 15.39 6.99 13.14
C ARG A 201 14.99 6.86 14.60
#